data_416ac2354aa68512497fa4b71a980e66
#
_entry.id   416ac2354aa68512497fa4b71a980e66
#
_cell.length_a   1.000
_cell.length_b   1.000
_cell.length_c   1.000
_cell.angle_alpha   90.00
_cell.angle_beta   90.00
_cell.angle_gamma   90.00
#
_symmetry.space_group_name_H-M   'P 1'
#
loop_
_entity.id
_entity.type
_entity.pdbx_description
1 polymer ?
#
loop_
_entity_poly.entity_id
_entity_poly.type
_entity_poly.pdbx_seq_one_letter_code
_entity_poly.pdbx_strand_id
1 'polypeptide(L)'
;VSSVMLLMVLLSVVIAVKSKRTALWSLIAVFTGSWMNFLIKQVVARSRPYNHLPQDHGFSYPSGHSNASTLICIVIIIMTVSYVTRLYAKWTIISLALLFWIGILSCRLYFHAHYVGDVLGGVALAVIWMMLFLAIYPLFYIRNKQ
;
A
#
# COMPACT_ATOMS: atom_id res chain seq x y z
N VAL A 1 2.42 -9.72 7.23
CA VAL A 1 2.48 -9.74 5.74
C VAL A 1 1.32 -10.53 5.17
N SER A 2 0.97 -11.71 5.70
CA SER A 2 -0.10 -12.56 5.18
C SER A 2 -1.49 -11.92 5.20
N SER A 3 -1.86 -11.23 6.27
CA SER A 3 -3.17 -10.54 6.39
C SER A 3 -3.32 -9.37 5.40
N VAL A 4 -2.24 -8.64 5.14
CA VAL A 4 -2.22 -7.56 4.14
C VAL A 4 -2.36 -8.12 2.73
N MET A 5 -1.69 -9.23 2.43
CA MET A 5 -1.82 -9.90 1.13
C MET A 5 -3.23 -10.46 0.93
N LEU A 6 -3.85 -11.04 1.96
CA LEU A 6 -5.23 -11.50 1.90
C LEU A 6 -6.21 -10.36 1.60
N LEU A 7 -6.05 -9.23 2.28
CA LEU A 7 -6.87 -8.04 2.03
C LEU A 7 -6.73 -7.57 0.58
N MET A 8 -5.53 -7.62 0.01
CA MET A 8 -5.28 -7.25 -1.38
C MET A 8 -5.95 -8.21 -2.38
N VAL A 9 -5.89 -9.50 -2.10
CA VAL A 9 -6.59 -10.49 -2.94
C VAL A 9 -8.10 -10.24 -2.92
N LEU A 10 -8.69 -10.02 -1.75
CA LEU A 10 -10.11 -9.71 -1.62
C LEU A 10 -10.48 -8.40 -2.35
N LEU A 11 -9.69 -7.35 -2.18
CA LEU A 11 -9.90 -6.09 -2.87
C LEU A 11 -9.81 -6.24 -4.39
N SER A 12 -8.83 -6.99 -4.90
CA SER A 12 -8.69 -7.22 -6.33
C SER A 12 -9.82 -8.05 -6.92
N VAL A 13 -10.40 -8.99 -6.18
CA VAL A 13 -11.62 -9.71 -6.60
C VAL A 13 -12.79 -8.74 -6.77
N VAL A 14 -12.99 -7.82 -5.82
CA VAL A 14 -14.02 -6.78 -5.91
C VAL A 14 -13.80 -5.86 -7.12
N ILE A 15 -12.56 -5.44 -7.35
CA ILE A 15 -12.20 -4.60 -8.50
C ILE A 15 -12.40 -5.36 -9.82
N ALA A 16 -12.10 -6.66 -9.86
CA ALA A 16 -12.21 -7.49 -11.07
C ALA A 16 -13.64 -7.58 -11.62
N VAL A 17 -14.65 -7.43 -10.74
CA VAL A 17 -16.07 -7.34 -11.15
C VAL A 17 -16.30 -6.11 -12.05
N LYS A 18 -15.59 -5.02 -11.84
CA LYS A 18 -15.70 -3.78 -12.63
C LYS A 18 -14.71 -3.72 -13.79
N SER A 19 -13.47 -4.15 -13.56
CA SER A 19 -12.42 -4.15 -14.58
C SER A 19 -11.30 -5.12 -14.22
N LYS A 20 -11.21 -6.23 -14.98
CA LYS A 20 -10.13 -7.22 -14.82
C LYS A 20 -8.74 -6.61 -15.01
N ARG A 21 -8.60 -5.65 -15.94
CA ARG A 21 -7.32 -4.97 -16.20
C ARG A 21 -6.87 -4.14 -15.02
N THR A 22 -7.79 -3.38 -14.42
CA THR A 22 -7.50 -2.55 -13.25
C THR A 22 -7.16 -3.42 -12.02
N ALA A 23 -7.86 -4.55 -11.85
CA ALA A 23 -7.55 -5.51 -10.79
C ALA A 23 -6.14 -6.08 -10.93
N LEU A 24 -5.78 -6.52 -12.15
CA LEU A 24 -4.44 -7.05 -12.43
C LEU A 24 -3.36 -5.98 -12.22
N TRP A 25 -3.60 -4.76 -12.70
CA TRP A 25 -2.70 -3.63 -12.49
C TRP A 25 -2.47 -3.35 -11.01
N SER A 26 -3.54 -3.31 -10.21
CA SER A 26 -3.47 -3.08 -8.75
C SER A 26 -2.67 -4.17 -8.05
N LEU A 27 -2.90 -5.43 -8.40
CA LEU A 27 -2.15 -6.56 -7.86
C LEU A 27 -0.67 -6.46 -8.16
N ILE A 28 -0.31 -6.21 -9.42
CA ILE A 28 1.09 -6.07 -9.85
C ILE A 28 1.75 -4.90 -9.12
N ALA A 29 1.08 -3.73 -9.04
CA ALA A 29 1.61 -2.55 -8.38
C ALA A 29 1.92 -2.81 -6.90
N VAL A 30 0.99 -3.44 -6.16
CA VAL A 30 1.19 -3.71 -4.73
C VAL A 30 2.18 -4.84 -4.49
N PHE A 31 2.14 -5.90 -5.28
CA PHE A 31 3.09 -7.00 -5.15
C PHE A 31 4.53 -6.52 -5.42
N THR A 32 4.76 -5.82 -6.53
CA THR A 32 6.09 -5.33 -6.90
C THR A 32 6.58 -4.23 -5.97
N GLY A 33 5.70 -3.33 -5.47
CA GLY A 33 6.06 -2.33 -4.48
C GLY A 33 6.43 -2.94 -3.12
N SER A 34 5.73 -4.00 -2.71
CA SER A 34 6.08 -4.76 -1.50
C SER A 34 7.39 -5.54 -1.68
N TRP A 35 7.63 -6.08 -2.87
CA TRP A 35 8.88 -6.75 -3.21
C TRP A 35 10.06 -5.77 -3.19
N MET A 36 9.90 -4.57 -3.75
CA MET A 36 10.91 -3.51 -3.69
C MET A 36 11.23 -3.11 -2.24
N ASN A 37 10.21 -3.00 -1.39
CA ASN A 37 10.40 -2.77 0.05
C ASN A 37 11.26 -3.86 0.69
N PHE A 38 11.00 -5.13 0.35
CA PHE A 38 11.78 -6.26 0.84
C PHE A 38 13.25 -6.17 0.39
N LEU A 39 13.53 -5.85 -0.87
CA LEU A 39 14.90 -5.71 -1.37
C LEU A 39 15.67 -4.59 -0.66
N ILE A 40 15.06 -3.40 -0.53
CA ILE A 40 15.67 -2.28 0.19
C ILE A 40 15.94 -2.64 1.65
N LYS A 41 15.03 -3.39 2.28
CA LYS A 41 15.19 -3.89 3.65
C LYS A 41 16.44 -4.75 3.82
N GLN A 42 16.75 -5.62 2.86
CA GLN A 42 17.96 -6.45 2.89
C GLN A 42 19.23 -5.61 2.71
N VAL A 43 19.19 -4.60 1.85
CA VAL A 43 20.35 -3.73 1.58
C VAL A 43 20.66 -2.82 2.77
N VAL A 44 19.64 -2.19 3.36
CA VAL A 44 19.84 -1.23 4.47
C VAL A 44 20.14 -1.95 5.79
N ALA A 45 19.57 -3.12 6.01
CA ALA A 45 19.80 -4.00 7.16
C ALA A 45 19.75 -3.31 8.54
N ARG A 46 18.87 -2.31 8.69
CA ARG A 46 18.75 -1.53 9.94
C ARG A 46 18.16 -2.38 11.07
N SER A 47 18.79 -2.36 12.25
CA SER A 47 18.25 -3.00 13.46
C SER A 47 16.95 -2.33 13.92
N ARG A 48 16.09 -3.09 14.62
CA ARG A 48 14.85 -2.57 15.21
C ARG A 48 15.11 -1.81 16.50
N PRO A 49 14.15 -1.00 16.99
CA PRO A 49 14.20 -0.42 18.34
C PRO A 49 14.39 -1.49 19.42
N TYR A 50 15.11 -1.14 20.48
CA TYR A 50 15.47 -2.09 21.54
C TYR A 50 14.25 -2.76 22.21
N ASN A 51 13.14 -2.02 22.37
CA ASN A 51 11.91 -2.48 23.04
C ASN A 51 10.83 -2.99 22.08
N HIS A 52 11.22 -3.52 20.92
CA HIS A 52 10.25 -4.10 19.98
C HIS A 52 9.65 -5.43 20.51
N LEU A 53 8.47 -5.80 20.02
CA LEU A 53 7.83 -7.05 20.43
C LEU A 53 8.63 -8.26 19.92
N PRO A 54 8.68 -9.39 20.68
CA PRO A 54 9.46 -10.59 20.31
C PRO A 54 9.07 -11.19 18.96
N GLN A 55 7.83 -11.01 18.50
CA GLN A 55 7.34 -11.49 17.21
C GLN A 55 7.78 -10.64 16.01
N ASP A 56 8.36 -9.47 16.23
CA ASP A 56 8.84 -8.60 15.16
C ASP A 56 10.25 -9.00 14.74
N HIS A 57 10.36 -9.90 13.76
CA HIS A 57 11.63 -10.40 13.24
C HIS A 57 12.15 -9.59 12.05
N GLY A 58 13.46 -9.68 11.79
CA GLY A 58 14.15 -9.08 10.64
C GLY A 58 14.40 -7.60 10.79
N PHE A 59 14.86 -6.97 9.70
CA PHE A 59 15.29 -5.58 9.67
C PHE A 59 14.14 -4.57 9.83
N SER A 60 14.50 -3.35 10.30
CA SER A 60 13.54 -2.31 10.62
C SER A 60 13.15 -1.46 9.40
N TYR A 61 14.12 -0.98 8.62
CA TYR A 61 13.89 -0.04 7.52
C TYR A 61 13.84 -0.73 6.15
N PRO A 62 12.94 -0.30 5.25
CA PRO A 62 11.74 0.51 5.52
C PRO A 62 10.63 -0.36 6.12
N SER A 63 9.61 0.30 6.74
CA SER A 63 8.50 -0.42 7.35
C SER A 63 7.62 -1.09 6.31
N GLY A 64 7.56 -2.44 6.33
CA GLY A 64 6.74 -3.21 5.39
C GLY A 64 5.24 -3.00 5.55
N HIS A 65 4.74 -2.87 6.79
CA HIS A 65 3.32 -2.58 7.04
C HIS A 65 2.94 -1.18 6.57
N SER A 66 3.82 -0.18 6.79
CA SER A 66 3.59 1.18 6.31
C SER A 66 3.59 1.25 4.78
N ASN A 67 4.53 0.58 4.12
CA ASN A 67 4.58 0.50 2.67
C ASN A 67 3.32 -0.17 2.11
N ALA A 68 3.00 -1.38 2.55
CA ALA A 68 1.87 -2.14 2.02
C ALA A 68 0.52 -1.46 2.28
N SER A 69 0.30 -0.92 3.50
CA SER A 69 -0.94 -0.19 3.81
C SER A 69 -1.09 1.10 3.00
N THR A 70 0.01 1.79 2.70
CA THR A 70 -0.01 2.98 1.84
C THR A 70 -0.37 2.62 0.40
N LEU A 71 0.24 1.56 -0.17
CA LEU A 71 -0.10 1.06 -1.51
C LEU A 71 -1.60 0.73 -1.61
N ILE A 72 -2.13 0.00 -0.61
CA ILE A 72 -3.55 -0.38 -0.56
C ILE A 72 -4.44 0.86 -0.44
N CYS A 73 -4.11 1.79 0.44
CA CYS A 73 -4.86 3.02 0.64
C CYS A 73 -4.95 3.82 -0.67
N ILE A 74 -3.85 3.97 -1.40
CA ILE A 74 -3.82 4.66 -2.69
C ILE A 74 -4.70 3.93 -3.72
N VAL A 75 -4.62 2.60 -3.81
CA VAL A 75 -5.49 1.80 -4.69
C VAL A 75 -6.96 2.01 -4.36
N ILE A 76 -7.34 1.97 -3.07
CA ILE A 76 -8.72 2.24 -2.63
C ILE A 76 -9.18 3.63 -3.07
N ILE A 77 -8.35 4.65 -2.88
CA ILE A 77 -8.67 6.03 -3.28
C ILE A 77 -8.89 6.11 -4.80
N ILE A 78 -7.96 5.57 -5.60
CA ILE A 78 -8.05 5.57 -7.06
C ILE A 78 -9.35 4.87 -7.52
N MET A 79 -9.65 3.69 -6.96
CA MET A 79 -10.85 2.95 -7.32
C MET A 79 -12.13 3.70 -6.90
N THR A 80 -12.13 4.28 -5.71
CA THR A 80 -13.26 5.06 -5.21
C THR A 80 -13.53 6.27 -6.10
N VAL A 81 -12.49 7.01 -6.46
CA VAL A 81 -12.61 8.17 -7.35
C VAL A 81 -13.14 7.77 -8.74
N SER A 82 -12.68 6.64 -9.26
CA SER A 82 -13.00 6.17 -10.63
C SER A 82 -14.38 5.53 -10.76
N TYR A 83 -14.86 4.83 -9.73
CA TYR A 83 -16.05 3.97 -9.86
C TYR A 83 -17.23 4.36 -8.94
N VAL A 84 -17.00 5.16 -7.90
CA VAL A 84 -18.07 5.61 -7.01
C VAL A 84 -18.60 6.96 -7.47
N THR A 85 -19.85 7.00 -7.89
CA THR A 85 -20.48 8.23 -8.42
C THR A 85 -21.12 9.10 -7.33
N ARG A 86 -21.66 8.47 -6.27
CA ARG A 86 -22.30 9.19 -5.17
C ARG A 86 -21.27 9.88 -4.29
N LEU A 87 -21.33 11.20 -4.23
CA LEU A 87 -20.33 12.04 -3.53
C LEU A 87 -20.19 11.67 -2.04
N TYR A 88 -21.32 11.48 -1.34
CA TYR A 88 -21.30 11.06 0.07
C TYR A 88 -20.55 9.74 0.26
N ALA A 89 -20.92 8.70 -0.49
CA ALA A 89 -20.25 7.39 -0.41
C ALA A 89 -18.75 7.47 -0.73
N LYS A 90 -18.38 8.29 -1.72
CA LYS A 90 -16.99 8.54 -2.07
C LYS A 90 -16.19 9.07 -0.89
N TRP A 91 -16.65 10.13 -0.25
CA TRP A 91 -15.95 10.73 0.89
C TRP A 91 -15.93 9.82 2.10
N THR A 92 -17.02 9.08 2.37
CA THR A 92 -17.07 8.09 3.46
C THR A 92 -15.99 7.01 3.27
N ILE A 93 -15.88 6.41 2.08
CA ILE A 93 -14.90 5.35 1.81
C ILE A 93 -13.47 5.90 1.94
N ILE A 94 -13.19 7.08 1.37
CA ILE A 94 -11.86 7.71 1.45
C ILE A 94 -11.49 8.02 2.91
N SER A 95 -12.40 8.60 3.68
CA SER A 95 -12.16 8.92 5.09
C SER A 95 -11.88 7.66 5.93
N LEU A 96 -12.65 6.59 5.73
CA LEU A 96 -12.42 5.32 6.42
C LEU A 96 -11.07 4.70 6.03
N ALA A 97 -10.70 4.74 4.75
CA ALA A 97 -9.40 4.24 4.28
C ALA A 97 -8.23 5.02 4.91
N LEU A 98 -8.33 6.34 4.98
CA LEU A 98 -7.32 7.22 5.60
C LEU A 98 -7.23 6.98 7.12
N LEU A 99 -8.35 6.86 7.82
CA LEU A 99 -8.38 6.56 9.25
C LEU A 99 -7.72 5.22 9.56
N PHE A 100 -8.05 4.19 8.79
CA PHE A 100 -7.44 2.88 8.92
C PHE A 100 -5.94 2.90 8.64
N TRP A 101 -5.52 3.62 7.60
CA TRP A 101 -4.12 3.82 7.25
C TRP A 101 -3.33 4.51 8.38
N ILE A 102 -3.84 5.62 8.90
CA ILE A 102 -3.24 6.33 10.05
C ILE A 102 -3.14 5.40 11.27
N GLY A 103 -4.19 4.61 11.54
CA GLY A 103 -4.20 3.63 12.62
C GLY A 103 -3.06 2.61 12.48
N ILE A 104 -2.83 2.07 11.27
CA ILE A 104 -1.72 1.14 11.02
C ILE A 104 -0.37 1.82 11.28
N LEU A 105 -0.14 3.04 10.76
CA LEU A 105 1.12 3.75 10.96
C LEU A 105 1.37 4.01 12.46
N SER A 106 0.34 4.46 13.18
CA SER A 106 0.41 4.74 14.63
C SER A 106 0.71 3.47 15.42
N CYS A 107 0.09 2.33 15.09
CA CYS A 107 0.39 1.05 15.72
C CYS A 107 1.85 0.63 15.59
N ARG A 108 2.49 0.87 14.45
CA ARG A 108 3.91 0.53 14.25
C ARG A 108 4.85 1.33 15.15
N LEU A 109 4.49 2.57 15.44
CA LEU A 109 5.24 3.44 16.36
C LEU A 109 4.92 3.10 17.83
N TYR A 110 3.64 2.92 18.15
CA TYR A 110 3.19 2.62 19.51
C TYR A 110 3.80 1.33 20.07
N PHE A 111 3.86 0.28 19.29
CA PHE A 111 4.49 -0.99 19.68
C PHE A 111 6.00 -1.03 19.50
N HIS A 112 6.65 0.10 19.26
CA HIS A 112 8.10 0.21 19.03
C HIS A 112 8.65 -0.75 17.97
N ALA A 113 7.78 -1.21 17.04
CA ALA A 113 8.17 -2.11 15.95
C ALA A 113 9.13 -1.44 14.96
N HIS A 114 9.01 -0.11 14.81
CA HIS A 114 9.75 0.71 13.85
C HIS A 114 10.06 2.08 14.40
N TYR A 115 11.15 2.68 13.93
CA TYR A 115 11.41 4.12 14.13
C TYR A 115 10.50 4.96 13.21
N VAL A 116 10.30 6.23 13.56
CA VAL A 116 9.55 7.18 12.72
C VAL A 116 10.10 7.22 11.29
N GLY A 117 11.43 7.24 11.12
CA GLY A 117 12.08 7.22 9.81
C GLY A 117 11.76 5.98 8.99
N ASP A 118 11.54 4.80 9.62
CA ASP A 118 11.19 3.56 8.90
C ASP A 118 9.76 3.63 8.37
N VAL A 119 8.84 4.21 9.16
CA VAL A 119 7.44 4.43 8.77
C VAL A 119 7.37 5.40 7.60
N LEU A 120 8.03 6.56 7.72
CA LEU A 120 8.11 7.57 6.66
C LEU A 120 8.77 7.02 5.39
N GLY A 121 9.86 6.26 5.53
CA GLY A 121 10.53 5.59 4.41
C GLY A 121 9.62 4.59 3.69
N GLY A 122 8.81 3.82 4.44
CA GLY A 122 7.82 2.92 3.86
C GLY A 122 6.71 3.64 3.10
N VAL A 123 6.20 4.75 3.66
CA VAL A 123 5.20 5.61 3.00
C VAL A 123 5.78 6.25 1.74
N ALA A 124 6.95 6.87 1.83
CA ALA A 124 7.60 7.53 0.69
C ALA A 124 7.86 6.56 -0.47
N LEU A 125 8.37 5.36 -0.16
CA LEU A 125 8.58 4.32 -1.15
C LEU A 125 7.28 3.92 -1.85
N ALA A 126 6.20 3.73 -1.11
CA ALA A 126 4.89 3.38 -1.67
C ALA A 126 4.35 4.48 -2.59
N VAL A 127 4.45 5.74 -2.17
CA VAL A 127 4.00 6.89 -2.98
C VAL A 127 4.79 6.97 -4.29
N ILE A 128 6.13 6.94 -4.22
CA ILE A 128 7.00 6.99 -5.41
C ILE A 128 6.67 5.82 -6.35
N TRP A 129 6.53 4.60 -5.80
CA TRP A 129 6.19 3.42 -6.59
C TRP A 129 4.86 3.56 -7.31
N MET A 130 3.82 4.03 -6.61
CA MET A 130 2.50 4.25 -7.21
C MET A 130 2.50 5.37 -8.25
N MET A 131 3.28 6.43 -8.07
CA MET A 131 3.45 7.48 -9.09
C MET A 131 4.06 6.92 -10.38
N LEU A 132 5.08 6.06 -10.29
CA LEU A 132 5.67 5.37 -11.44
C LEU A 132 4.63 4.47 -12.14
N PHE A 133 3.87 3.69 -11.38
CA PHE A 133 2.82 2.84 -11.94
C PHE A 133 1.68 3.63 -12.59
N LEU A 134 1.29 4.78 -12.03
CA LEU A 134 0.28 5.66 -12.63
C LEU A 134 0.80 6.33 -13.90
N ALA A 135 2.08 6.62 -13.99
CA ALA A 135 2.69 7.14 -15.23
C ALA A 135 2.66 6.12 -16.38
N ILE A 136 2.77 4.82 -16.05
CA ILE A 136 2.71 3.73 -17.03
C ILE A 136 1.25 3.39 -17.42
N TYR A 137 0.31 3.47 -16.48
CA TYR A 137 -1.10 3.11 -16.67
C TYR A 137 -1.82 3.89 -17.78
N PRO A 138 -1.65 5.21 -17.95
CA PRO A 138 -2.27 5.96 -19.04
C PRO A 138 -1.88 5.45 -20.42
N LEU A 139 -0.65 4.96 -20.59
CA LEU A 139 -0.16 4.41 -21.86
C LEU A 139 -0.97 3.15 -22.25
N PHE A 140 -1.36 2.32 -21.30
CA PHE A 140 -2.22 1.16 -21.52
C PHE A 140 -3.70 1.53 -21.72
N TYR A 141 -4.17 2.58 -21.06
CA TYR A 141 -5.57 3.01 -21.13
C TYR A 141 -5.89 3.71 -22.45
N ILE A 142 -5.03 4.59 -22.93
CA ILE A 142 -5.20 5.35 -24.17
C ILE A 142 -5.14 4.42 -25.40
N ARG A 143 -4.24 3.45 -25.41
CA ARG A 143 -4.05 2.51 -26.51
C ARG A 143 -5.23 1.58 -26.76
N ASN A 144 -6.17 1.44 -25.84
CA ASN A 144 -7.32 0.53 -25.93
C ASN A 144 -8.66 1.24 -26.14
N LYS A 145 -8.67 2.57 -26.35
CA LYS A 145 -9.85 3.34 -26.78
C LYS A 145 -9.86 3.62 -28.29
N GLN A 146 -8.80 3.23 -29.01
CA GLN A 146 -8.72 3.23 -30.48
C GLN A 146 -8.97 1.80 -30.99
#